data_3f023ded4dc4c2b6b986c16cc5be5854
#
_entry.id   3f023ded4dc4c2b6b986c16cc5be5854
#
_cell.length_a   1.000
_cell.length_b   1.000
_cell.length_c   1.000
_cell.angle_alpha   90.00
_cell.angle_beta   90.00
_cell.angle_gamma   90.00
#
_symmetry.space_group_name_H-M   'P 1'
#
loop_
_entity.id
_entity.type
_entity.pdbx_description
1 polymer ?
#
loop_
_entity_poly.entity_id
_entity_poly.type
_entity_poly.pdbx_seq_one_letter_code
_entity_poly.pdbx_strand_id
1 'polypeptide(L)'
;ALHEGADEMGRAETFKGYGPEQGYEETRRAIADYYKKNGVELNLADIFISDGAKSDTGNITELFGKGNVILIPDPVYPVYVDSNLMCGNEVTYISGNAENDFLPLPNENQHADIIYICSPNNPTGACYNREQLKIWVDYARKHEAVILFDSAYEAFISDPLLPRSIYEIE
;
A
#
# COMPACT_ATOMS: atom_id res chain seq x y z
N ALA A 1 11.02 -19.95 -15.87
CA ALA A 1 10.25 -18.67 -15.98
C ALA A 1 10.91 -17.70 -16.97
N LEU A 2 12.12 -17.10 -16.72
CA LEU A 2 12.71 -16.07 -17.61
C LEU A 2 12.99 -16.58 -19.03
N HIS A 3 13.54 -17.80 -19.19
CA HIS A 3 13.74 -18.40 -20.50
C HIS A 3 12.42 -18.68 -21.24
N GLU A 4 11.44 -19.17 -20.54
CA GLU A 4 10.08 -19.40 -21.09
C GLU A 4 9.46 -18.09 -21.55
N GLY A 5 9.54 -17.03 -20.74
CA GLY A 5 9.06 -15.71 -21.13
C GLY A 5 9.78 -15.14 -22.37
N ALA A 6 11.10 -15.37 -22.49
CA ALA A 6 11.84 -14.96 -23.69
C ALA A 6 11.41 -15.75 -24.93
N ASP A 7 11.17 -17.05 -24.78
CA ASP A 7 10.67 -17.91 -25.86
C ASP A 7 9.25 -17.53 -26.30
N GLU A 8 8.37 -17.17 -25.34
CA GLU A 8 7.04 -16.62 -25.61
C GLU A 8 7.10 -15.33 -26.42
N MET A 9 7.97 -14.41 -26.04
CA MET A 9 8.15 -13.14 -26.74
C MET A 9 8.75 -13.30 -28.14
N GLY A 10 9.42 -14.42 -28.41
CA GLY A 10 10.00 -14.75 -29.73
C GLY A 10 9.00 -15.31 -30.74
N ARG A 11 7.75 -15.55 -30.38
CA ARG A 11 6.73 -16.18 -31.23
C ARG A 11 5.56 -15.25 -31.46
N ALA A 12 5.08 -15.16 -32.71
CA ALA A 12 3.97 -14.27 -33.07
C ALA A 12 2.68 -14.58 -32.30
N GLU A 13 2.42 -15.87 -32.01
CA GLU A 13 1.21 -16.35 -31.36
C GLU A 13 1.17 -16.01 -29.86
N THR A 14 2.33 -15.88 -29.22
CA THR A 14 2.48 -15.64 -27.77
C THR A 14 3.11 -14.30 -27.45
N PHE A 15 3.48 -13.53 -28.47
CA PHE A 15 4.06 -12.20 -28.31
C PHE A 15 3.09 -11.29 -27.55
N LYS A 16 3.58 -10.71 -26.46
CA LYS A 16 2.86 -9.74 -25.64
C LYS A 16 3.44 -8.35 -25.91
N GLY A 17 2.72 -7.53 -26.67
CA GLY A 17 3.03 -6.13 -26.88
C GLY A 17 2.49 -5.24 -25.76
N TYR A 18 1.86 -4.12 -26.13
CA TYR A 18 1.14 -3.30 -25.14
C TYR A 18 0.01 -4.12 -24.53
N GLY A 19 0.07 -4.32 -23.20
CA GLY A 19 -0.96 -5.00 -22.45
C GLY A 19 -2.18 -4.12 -22.18
N PRO A 20 -3.23 -4.69 -21.56
CA PRO A 20 -4.34 -3.90 -21.04
C PRO A 20 -3.84 -2.89 -19.99
N GLU A 21 -4.46 -1.71 -19.91
CA GLU A 21 -4.07 -0.64 -18.99
C GLU A 21 -4.04 -1.07 -17.51
N GLN A 22 -4.94 -1.96 -17.09
CA GLN A 22 -4.95 -2.53 -15.74
C GLN A 22 -3.97 -3.69 -15.54
N GLY A 23 -3.28 -4.13 -16.60
CA GLY A 23 -2.46 -5.34 -16.60
C GLY A 23 -3.22 -6.59 -17.08
N TYR A 24 -2.47 -7.65 -17.39
CA TYR A 24 -3.03 -8.89 -17.88
C TYR A 24 -3.95 -9.55 -16.85
N GLU A 25 -5.07 -10.08 -17.32
CA GLU A 25 -6.07 -10.73 -16.45
C GLU A 25 -5.49 -11.88 -15.65
N GLU A 26 -4.60 -12.67 -16.24
CA GLU A 26 -3.92 -13.79 -15.58
C GLU A 26 -3.17 -13.35 -14.32
N THR A 27 -2.43 -12.21 -14.41
CA THR A 27 -1.68 -11.65 -13.29
C THR A 27 -2.63 -11.10 -12.22
N ARG A 28 -3.67 -10.37 -12.63
CA ARG A 28 -4.68 -9.84 -11.71
C ARG A 28 -5.43 -10.96 -11.00
N ARG A 29 -5.74 -12.05 -11.71
CA ARG A 29 -6.39 -13.24 -11.14
C ARG A 29 -5.49 -13.93 -10.13
N ALA A 30 -4.19 -14.07 -10.41
CA ALA A 30 -3.23 -14.64 -9.47
C ALA A 30 -3.12 -13.82 -8.19
N ILE A 31 -3.21 -12.49 -8.28
CA ILE A 31 -3.25 -11.58 -7.12
C ILE A 31 -4.56 -11.75 -6.34
N ALA A 32 -5.72 -11.77 -7.01
CA ALA A 32 -7.00 -12.02 -6.34
C ALA A 32 -7.01 -13.35 -5.59
N ASP A 33 -6.48 -14.42 -6.22
CA ASP A 33 -6.35 -15.74 -5.60
C ASP A 33 -5.40 -15.75 -4.39
N TYR A 34 -4.35 -14.92 -4.44
CA TYR A 34 -3.45 -14.73 -3.31
C TYR A 34 -4.16 -14.07 -2.13
N TYR A 35 -4.89 -12.98 -2.36
CA TYR A 35 -5.69 -12.31 -1.32
C TYR A 35 -6.77 -13.22 -0.75
N LYS A 36 -7.44 -14.01 -1.60
CA LYS A 36 -8.46 -14.97 -1.17
C LYS A 36 -7.93 -16.02 -0.20
N LYS A 37 -6.68 -16.47 -0.35
CA LYS A 37 -6.02 -17.39 0.59
C LYS A 37 -5.87 -16.78 1.99
N ASN A 38 -5.81 -15.45 2.07
CA ASN A 38 -5.72 -14.70 3.31
C ASN A 38 -7.10 -14.16 3.78
N GLY A 39 -8.20 -14.68 3.20
CA GLY A 39 -9.56 -14.33 3.62
C GLY A 39 -10.12 -13.05 3.02
N VAL A 40 -9.44 -12.45 2.03
CA VAL A 40 -9.88 -11.21 1.37
C VAL A 40 -10.36 -11.49 -0.04
N GLU A 41 -11.59 -11.11 -0.37
CA GLU A 41 -12.12 -11.21 -1.74
C GLU A 41 -12.01 -9.86 -2.45
N LEU A 42 -11.27 -9.84 -3.56
CA LEU A 42 -11.10 -8.66 -4.42
C LEU A 42 -11.77 -8.89 -5.78
N ASN A 43 -12.41 -7.84 -6.32
CA ASN A 43 -12.83 -7.86 -7.71
C ASN A 43 -11.63 -7.65 -8.64
N LEU A 44 -11.59 -8.33 -9.77
CA LEU A 44 -10.53 -8.13 -10.75
C LEU A 44 -10.47 -6.69 -11.29
N ALA A 45 -11.60 -5.99 -11.30
CA ALA A 45 -11.68 -4.60 -11.72
C ALA A 45 -10.95 -3.63 -10.78
N ASP A 46 -10.72 -4.03 -9.52
CA ASP A 46 -10.08 -3.21 -8.50
C ASP A 46 -8.55 -3.46 -8.43
N ILE A 47 -8.02 -4.36 -9.29
CA ILE A 47 -6.60 -4.71 -9.31
C ILE A 47 -5.94 -4.06 -10.52
N PHE A 48 -4.88 -3.29 -10.27
CA PHE A 48 -4.07 -2.62 -11.27
C PHE A 48 -2.62 -3.08 -11.13
N ILE A 49 -1.98 -3.37 -12.27
CA ILE A 49 -0.57 -3.78 -12.32
C ILE A 49 0.25 -2.59 -12.78
N SER A 50 1.26 -2.25 -12.00
CA SER A 50 2.23 -1.21 -12.32
C SER A 50 3.64 -1.77 -12.40
N ASP A 51 4.60 -0.89 -12.64
CA ASP A 51 6.03 -1.20 -12.65
C ASP A 51 6.67 -1.14 -11.23
N GLY A 52 5.87 -0.93 -10.20
CA GLY A 52 6.29 -1.00 -8.80
C GLY A 52 5.63 0.03 -7.89
N ALA A 53 5.59 -0.27 -6.59
CA ALA A 53 4.94 0.55 -5.56
C ALA A 53 5.46 2.00 -5.52
N LYS A 54 6.72 2.25 -5.86
CA LYS A 54 7.27 3.61 -5.90
C LYS A 54 6.59 4.47 -6.97
N SER A 55 6.35 3.92 -8.15
CA SER A 55 5.61 4.60 -9.22
C SER A 55 4.17 4.85 -8.79
N ASP A 56 3.54 3.87 -8.14
CA ASP A 56 2.16 4.01 -7.65
C ASP A 56 2.06 5.12 -6.60
N THR A 57 2.99 5.18 -5.63
CA THR A 57 2.99 6.24 -4.61
C THR A 57 3.20 7.64 -5.19
N GLY A 58 3.92 7.76 -6.29
CA GLY A 58 4.06 9.02 -7.01
C GLY A 58 2.81 9.39 -7.79
N ASN A 59 2.28 8.45 -8.56
CA ASN A 59 1.18 8.70 -9.49
C ASN A 59 -0.18 8.89 -8.77
N ILE A 60 -0.40 8.21 -7.64
CA ILE A 60 -1.68 8.26 -6.92
C ILE A 60 -1.98 9.66 -6.37
N THR A 61 -0.96 10.49 -6.15
CA THR A 61 -1.13 11.87 -5.70
C THR A 61 -1.93 12.71 -6.71
N GLU A 62 -1.86 12.38 -7.99
CA GLU A 62 -2.63 13.09 -9.04
C GLU A 62 -4.14 12.85 -8.91
N LEU A 63 -4.57 11.71 -8.37
CA LEU A 63 -5.98 11.39 -8.19
C LEU A 63 -6.64 12.25 -7.09
N PHE A 64 -5.87 12.64 -6.08
CA PHE A 64 -6.39 13.38 -4.93
C PHE A 64 -6.21 14.90 -5.06
N GLY A 65 -5.40 15.35 -6.02
CA GLY A 65 -5.14 16.78 -6.23
C GLY A 65 -4.22 17.39 -5.17
N LYS A 66 -4.31 18.71 -4.99
CA LYS A 66 -3.43 19.51 -4.13
C LYS A 66 -4.15 19.97 -2.87
N GLY A 67 -3.35 20.27 -1.83
CA GLY A 67 -3.83 20.89 -0.61
C GLY A 67 -4.40 19.92 0.42
N ASN A 68 -4.13 18.62 0.24
CA ASN A 68 -4.47 17.61 1.24
C ASN A 68 -3.49 17.65 2.41
N VAL A 69 -3.98 17.30 3.59
CA VAL A 69 -3.17 17.03 4.78
C VAL A 69 -2.82 15.54 4.79
N ILE A 70 -1.53 15.26 4.71
CA ILE A 70 -0.98 13.90 4.66
C ILE A 70 -0.45 13.53 6.03
N LEU A 71 -0.91 12.41 6.58
CA LEU A 71 -0.45 11.90 7.87
C LEU A 71 0.46 10.70 7.66
N ILE A 72 1.66 10.76 8.23
CA ILE A 72 2.71 9.76 8.01
C ILE A 72 3.35 9.36 9.34
N PRO A 73 3.38 8.07 9.72
CA PRO A 73 4.25 7.57 10.77
C PRO A 73 5.74 7.79 10.42
N ASP A 74 6.53 8.32 11.34
CA ASP A 74 7.96 8.56 11.16
C ASP A 74 8.76 7.76 12.21
N PRO A 75 9.81 7.02 11.86
CA PRO A 75 10.53 6.98 10.57
C PRO A 75 9.81 6.16 9.49
N VAL A 76 9.96 6.61 8.24
CA VAL A 76 9.23 6.05 7.09
C VAL A 76 10.09 6.08 5.81
N TYR A 77 9.61 5.39 4.79
CA TYR A 77 10.19 5.46 3.44
C TYR A 77 10.02 6.89 2.86
N PRO A 78 11.12 7.59 2.51
CA PRO A 78 11.10 9.03 2.20
C PRO A 78 10.17 9.42 1.04
N VAL A 79 9.90 8.49 0.14
CA VAL A 79 9.12 8.77 -1.08
C VAL A 79 7.71 9.27 -0.77
N TYR A 80 7.10 8.86 0.34
CA TYR A 80 5.76 9.35 0.71
C TYR A 80 5.79 10.84 1.05
N VAL A 81 6.87 11.28 1.69
CA VAL A 81 7.06 12.70 2.05
C VAL A 81 7.39 13.50 0.80
N ASP A 82 8.41 13.08 0.05
CA ASP A 82 8.94 13.83 -1.09
C ASP A 82 7.89 14.04 -2.18
N SER A 83 7.15 13.00 -2.56
CA SER A 83 6.12 13.09 -3.59
C SER A 83 4.97 14.02 -3.17
N ASN A 84 4.55 13.97 -1.92
CA ASN A 84 3.46 14.83 -1.44
C ASN A 84 3.88 16.30 -1.33
N LEU A 85 5.09 16.58 -0.83
CA LEU A 85 5.63 17.96 -0.80
C LEU A 85 5.78 18.52 -2.22
N MET A 86 6.26 17.71 -3.17
CA MET A 86 6.37 18.13 -4.58
C MET A 86 5.00 18.43 -5.21
N CYS A 87 3.95 17.72 -4.80
CA CYS A 87 2.58 17.96 -5.25
C CYS A 87 1.91 19.16 -4.55
N GLY A 88 2.53 19.74 -3.52
CA GLY A 88 1.99 20.88 -2.77
C GLY A 88 0.98 20.48 -1.70
N ASN A 89 1.07 19.28 -1.17
CA ASN A 89 0.34 18.82 0.00
C ASN A 89 1.07 19.21 1.29
N GLU A 90 0.32 19.32 2.39
CA GLU A 90 0.87 19.48 3.73
C GLU A 90 1.20 18.11 4.32
N VAL A 91 2.43 17.93 4.85
CA VAL A 91 2.84 16.67 5.48
C VAL A 91 2.93 16.85 6.98
N THR A 92 2.22 16.00 7.71
CA THR A 92 2.24 15.91 9.17
C THR A 92 2.73 14.54 9.61
N TYR A 93 3.34 14.46 10.80
CA TYR A 93 3.98 13.25 11.26
C TYR A 93 3.42 12.77 12.59
N ILE A 94 3.47 11.45 12.79
CA ILE A 94 3.34 10.81 14.09
C ILE A 94 4.64 10.07 14.38
N SER A 95 5.26 10.37 15.53
CA SER A 95 6.55 9.80 15.89
C SER A 95 6.44 8.34 16.33
N GLY A 96 7.11 7.47 15.60
CA GLY A 96 7.43 6.10 15.98
C GLY A 96 8.79 6.09 16.70
N ASN A 97 8.85 5.49 17.87
CA ASN A 97 10.06 5.40 18.68
C ASN A 97 10.05 4.10 19.50
N ALA A 98 11.08 3.89 20.32
CA ALA A 98 11.21 2.68 21.14
C ALA A 98 10.10 2.51 22.19
N GLU A 99 9.42 3.59 22.59
CA GLU A 99 8.36 3.54 23.61
C GLU A 99 7.04 3.01 23.03
N ASN A 100 6.85 3.14 21.72
CA ASN A 100 5.68 2.62 21.00
C ASN A 100 6.04 1.55 19.96
N ASP A 101 7.20 0.89 20.14
CA ASP A 101 7.71 -0.17 19.24
C ASP A 101 7.77 0.26 17.77
N PHE A 102 7.95 1.55 17.49
CA PHE A 102 7.88 2.15 16.15
C PHE A 102 6.54 1.92 15.42
N LEU A 103 5.46 1.73 16.19
CA LEU A 103 4.09 1.53 15.72
C LEU A 103 3.16 2.61 16.31
N PRO A 104 3.36 3.88 15.94
CA PRO A 104 2.54 4.96 16.48
C PRO A 104 1.08 4.80 16.06
N LEU A 105 0.17 5.27 16.92
CA LEU A 105 -1.26 5.28 16.66
C LEU A 105 -1.75 6.71 16.44
N PRO A 106 -2.84 6.91 15.67
CA PRO A 106 -3.33 8.24 15.33
C PRO A 106 -3.79 8.99 16.56
N ASN A 107 -3.62 10.33 16.53
CA ASN A 107 -4.18 11.22 17.53
C ASN A 107 -5.51 11.76 17.01
N GLU A 108 -6.58 11.59 17.78
CA GLU A 108 -7.94 11.98 17.45
C GLU A 108 -8.12 13.48 17.11
N ASN A 109 -7.22 14.34 17.59
CA ASN A 109 -7.26 15.78 17.35
C ASN A 109 -6.45 16.22 16.13
N GLN A 110 -5.74 15.31 15.49
CA GLN A 110 -4.95 15.58 14.29
C GLN A 110 -5.81 15.28 13.06
N HIS A 111 -5.97 16.23 12.17
CA HIS A 111 -6.68 16.01 10.90
C HIS A 111 -5.77 15.34 9.87
N ALA A 112 -6.35 14.50 9.03
CA ALA A 112 -5.71 13.95 7.84
C ALA A 112 -6.76 13.70 6.74
N ASP A 113 -6.37 13.97 5.49
CA ASP A 113 -7.13 13.58 4.30
C ASP A 113 -6.59 12.27 3.73
N ILE A 114 -5.27 12.08 3.81
CA ILE A 114 -4.58 10.88 3.31
C ILE A 114 -3.59 10.39 4.37
N ILE A 115 -3.59 9.10 4.61
CA ILE A 115 -2.74 8.43 5.59
C ILE A 115 -1.86 7.41 4.87
N TYR A 116 -0.55 7.48 5.03
CA TYR A 116 0.35 6.43 4.55
C TYR A 116 0.70 5.49 5.70
N ILE A 117 0.52 4.19 5.48
CA ILE A 117 0.92 3.14 6.43
C ILE A 117 1.75 2.12 5.66
N CYS A 118 2.98 1.86 6.12
CA CYS A 118 3.82 0.79 5.61
C CYS A 118 3.89 -0.32 6.67
N SER A 119 3.45 -1.53 6.33
CA SER A 119 3.46 -2.66 7.26
C SER A 119 3.71 -3.99 6.54
N PRO A 120 4.85 -4.63 6.77
CA PRO A 120 5.98 -4.22 7.62
C PRO A 120 6.66 -2.92 7.16
N ASN A 121 7.07 -2.07 8.12
CA ASN A 121 7.57 -0.73 7.83
C ASN A 121 9.03 -0.74 7.32
N ASN A 122 9.32 0.11 6.36
CA ASN A 122 10.67 0.51 5.99
C ASN A 122 10.94 1.90 6.62
N PRO A 123 11.94 2.07 7.53
CA PRO A 123 13.10 1.19 7.73
C PRO A 123 13.04 0.26 8.97
N THR A 124 12.01 0.31 9.78
CA THR A 124 12.02 -0.28 11.13
C THR A 124 11.78 -1.80 11.14
N GLY A 125 11.10 -2.33 10.13
CA GLY A 125 10.61 -3.70 10.10
C GLY A 125 9.40 -3.96 11.02
N ALA A 126 8.92 -2.94 11.74
CA ALA A 126 7.77 -3.06 12.62
C ALA A 126 6.49 -3.37 11.83
N CYS A 127 5.64 -4.21 12.38
CA CYS A 127 4.42 -4.67 11.73
C CYS A 127 3.23 -4.47 12.66
N TYR A 128 2.21 -3.76 12.19
CA TYR A 128 0.98 -3.53 12.93
C TYR A 128 0.18 -4.82 13.11
N ASN A 129 -0.37 -5.03 14.29
CA ASN A 129 -1.35 -6.09 14.55
C ASN A 129 -2.77 -5.65 14.14
N ARG A 130 -3.74 -6.58 14.25
CA ARG A 130 -5.15 -6.32 13.86
C ARG A 130 -5.80 -5.21 14.69
N GLU A 131 -5.54 -5.16 15.97
CA GLU A 131 -6.11 -4.14 16.88
C GLU A 131 -5.58 -2.75 16.54
N GLN A 132 -4.28 -2.64 16.30
CA GLN A 132 -3.64 -1.39 15.91
C GLN A 132 -4.13 -0.90 14.53
N LEU A 133 -4.25 -1.79 13.54
CA LEU A 133 -4.80 -1.42 12.23
C LEU A 133 -6.28 -1.03 12.33
N LYS A 134 -7.05 -1.68 13.22
CA LYS A 134 -8.44 -1.29 13.48
C LYS A 134 -8.56 0.15 13.97
N ILE A 135 -7.66 0.58 14.86
CA ILE A 135 -7.61 1.97 15.33
C ILE A 135 -7.36 2.93 14.16
N TRP A 136 -6.46 2.58 13.26
CA TRP A 136 -6.19 3.37 12.04
C TRP A 136 -7.41 3.43 11.10
N VAL A 137 -8.09 2.31 10.89
CA VAL A 137 -9.31 2.24 10.06
C VAL A 137 -10.43 3.07 10.67
N ASP A 138 -10.66 2.97 11.98
CA ASP A 138 -11.69 3.75 12.67
C ASP A 138 -11.39 5.24 12.64
N TYR A 139 -10.13 5.62 12.82
CA TYR A 139 -9.67 6.99 12.67
C TYR A 139 -9.94 7.51 11.25
N ALA A 140 -9.54 6.75 10.22
CA ALA A 140 -9.74 7.14 8.82
C ALA A 140 -11.23 7.31 8.48
N ARG A 141 -12.09 6.39 8.93
CA ARG A 141 -13.55 6.49 8.75
C ARG A 141 -14.12 7.74 9.43
N LYS A 142 -13.67 8.06 10.64
CA LYS A 142 -14.12 9.23 11.40
C LYS A 142 -13.74 10.55 10.73
N HIS A 143 -12.56 10.60 10.11
CA HIS A 143 -12.02 11.80 9.47
C HIS A 143 -12.29 11.86 7.96
N GLU A 144 -13.01 10.87 7.41
CA GLU A 144 -13.24 10.71 5.96
C GLU A 144 -11.93 10.66 5.15
N ALA A 145 -10.88 10.10 5.77
CA ALA A 145 -9.54 10.01 5.21
C ALA A 145 -9.34 8.72 4.40
N VAL A 146 -8.45 8.77 3.43
CA VAL A 146 -8.02 7.60 2.65
C VAL A 146 -6.76 7.02 3.26
N ILE A 147 -6.70 5.69 3.45
CA ILE A 147 -5.47 4.99 3.83
C ILE A 147 -4.81 4.43 2.57
N LEU A 148 -3.55 4.80 2.35
CA LEU A 148 -2.65 4.18 1.40
C LEU A 148 -1.76 3.20 2.17
N PHE A 149 -2.07 1.91 2.02
CA PHE A 149 -1.42 0.83 2.77
C PHE A 149 -0.35 0.16 1.90
N ASP A 150 0.91 0.39 2.22
CA ASP A 150 2.06 -0.23 1.54
C ASP A 150 2.44 -1.53 2.24
N SER A 151 2.27 -2.64 1.53
CA SER A 151 2.59 -3.99 2.00
C SER A 151 3.72 -4.65 1.21
N ALA A 152 4.67 -3.86 0.69
CA ALA A 152 5.78 -4.35 -0.13
C ALA A 152 6.60 -5.46 0.55
N TYR A 153 6.59 -5.50 1.88
CA TYR A 153 7.34 -6.49 2.68
C TYR A 153 6.45 -7.56 3.33
N GLU A 154 5.18 -7.67 2.95
CA GLU A 154 4.22 -8.59 3.59
C GLU A 154 4.67 -10.07 3.53
N ALA A 155 5.38 -10.47 2.48
CA ALA A 155 5.89 -11.83 2.33
C ALA A 155 6.91 -12.23 3.42
N PHE A 156 7.49 -11.27 4.13
CA PHE A 156 8.41 -11.51 5.26
C PHE A 156 7.68 -11.72 6.60
N ILE A 157 6.38 -11.50 6.66
CA ILE A 157 5.58 -11.78 7.87
C ILE A 157 5.55 -13.29 8.10
N SER A 158 6.18 -13.73 9.18
CA SER A 158 6.24 -15.13 9.59
C SER A 158 5.17 -15.51 10.63
N ASP A 159 4.67 -14.53 11.39
CA ASP A 159 3.60 -14.74 12.36
C ASP A 159 2.24 -14.75 11.65
N PRO A 160 1.49 -15.88 11.69
CA PRO A 160 0.19 -15.99 11.02
C PRO A 160 -0.91 -15.13 11.68
N LEU A 161 -0.67 -14.59 12.86
CA LEU A 161 -1.64 -13.71 13.54
C LEU A 161 -1.57 -12.26 13.05
N LEU A 162 -0.45 -11.87 12.41
CA LEU A 162 -0.30 -10.53 11.85
C LEU A 162 -0.99 -10.43 10.49
N PRO A 163 -1.75 -9.36 10.25
CA PRO A 163 -2.42 -9.16 8.96
C PRO A 163 -1.41 -8.80 7.87
N ARG A 164 -1.64 -9.30 6.67
CA ARG A 164 -0.84 -9.00 5.47
C ARG A 164 -1.41 -7.83 4.69
N SER A 165 -2.67 -7.51 4.93
CA SER A 165 -3.36 -6.41 4.27
C SER A 165 -4.34 -5.73 5.21
N ILE A 166 -4.52 -4.42 5.02
CA ILE A 166 -5.55 -3.66 5.73
C ILE A 166 -6.97 -4.13 5.35
N TYR A 167 -7.14 -4.77 4.20
CA TYR A 167 -8.41 -5.38 3.79
C TYR A 167 -8.86 -6.54 4.67
N GLU A 168 -7.99 -7.06 5.54
CA GLU A 168 -8.35 -8.05 6.55
C GLU A 168 -9.01 -7.43 7.80
N ILE A 169 -9.11 -6.11 7.86
CA ILE A 169 -9.64 -5.36 9.02
C ILE A 169 -11.05 -4.87 8.71
N GLU A 170 -12.03 -5.27 9.57
CA GLU A 170 -13.44 -4.89 9.47
C GLU A 170 -13.73 -3.54 10.19
#